data_bdf5e820101cc34a72ce46f79a21c27d
#
_entry.id   bdf5e820101cc34a72ce46f79a21c27d
#
_cell.length_a   1.000
_cell.length_b   1.000
_cell.length_c   1.000
_cell.angle_alpha   90.00
_cell.angle_beta   90.00
_cell.angle_gamma   90.00
#
_symmetry.space_group_name_H-M   'P 1'
#
loop_
_entity.id
_entity.type
_entity.pdbx_description
1 polymer ?
#
loop_
_entity_poly.entity_id
_entity_poly.type
_entity_poly.pdbx_seq_one_letter_code
_entity_poly.pdbx_strand_id
1 'polypeptide(L)'
;MALFVAVHQHPADRCPAADPQMGSMLLRHLSAENASGQGVTIQAEAVVNDAHTLYLIVEADSRDRVEGFMAPFAQAGTVEVLPASSCEAVIGRGGCASTAA
;
A
#
# COMPACT_ATOMS: atom_id res chain seq x y z
N MET A 1 8.07 10.47 9.56
CA MET A 1 7.75 9.49 8.51
C MET A 1 6.69 10.07 7.59
N ALA A 2 6.76 9.73 6.32
CA ALA A 2 5.83 10.23 5.34
C ALA A 2 4.66 9.24 5.14
N LEU A 3 3.53 9.77 4.70
CA LEU A 3 2.32 8.99 4.44
C LEU A 3 2.22 8.67 2.95
N PHE A 4 1.82 7.44 2.65
CA PHE A 4 1.64 6.98 1.27
C PHE A 4 0.38 6.14 1.15
N VAL A 5 -0.21 6.16 -0.04
CA VAL A 5 -1.26 5.21 -0.42
C VAL A 5 -0.66 4.27 -1.45
N ALA A 6 -0.66 2.98 -1.15
CA ALA A 6 -0.22 1.95 -2.09
C ALA A 6 -1.44 1.27 -2.68
N VAL A 7 -1.47 1.15 -4.00
CA VAL A 7 -2.58 0.55 -4.73
C VAL A 7 -2.06 -0.61 -5.55
N HIS A 8 -2.66 -1.78 -5.35
CA HIS A 8 -2.36 -2.98 -6.11
C HIS A 8 -3.62 -3.48 -6.80
N GLN A 9 -3.54 -3.72 -8.10
CA GLN A 9 -4.63 -4.32 -8.87
C GLN A 9 -4.10 -5.52 -9.63
N HIS A 10 -4.85 -6.61 -9.59
CA HIS A 10 -4.51 -7.84 -10.31
C HIS A 10 -5.71 -8.32 -11.12
N PRO A 11 -5.47 -9.10 -12.19
CA PRO A 11 -6.56 -9.72 -12.96
C PRO A 11 -7.33 -10.72 -12.09
N ALA A 12 -8.62 -10.90 -12.37
CA ALA A 12 -9.47 -11.80 -11.60
C ALA A 12 -8.94 -13.25 -11.63
N ASP A 13 -8.34 -13.67 -12.72
CA ASP A 13 -7.79 -15.03 -12.86
C ASP A 13 -6.46 -15.23 -12.13
N ARG A 14 -5.90 -14.16 -11.57
CA ARG A 14 -4.67 -14.20 -10.77
C ARG A 14 -4.88 -13.74 -9.33
N CYS A 15 -6.11 -13.82 -8.84
CA CYS A 15 -6.43 -13.37 -7.49
C CYS A 15 -5.71 -14.24 -6.45
N PRO A 16 -4.78 -13.68 -5.65
CA PRO A 16 -4.06 -14.45 -4.64
C PRO A 16 -4.99 -15.03 -3.57
N ALA A 17 -6.10 -14.36 -3.29
CA ALA A 17 -7.05 -14.82 -2.29
C ALA A 17 -7.81 -16.08 -2.71
N ALA A 18 -7.80 -16.42 -4.00
CA ALA A 18 -8.44 -17.63 -4.48
C ALA A 18 -7.64 -18.90 -4.18
N ASP A 19 -6.35 -18.75 -3.82
CA ASP A 19 -5.48 -19.85 -3.43
C ASP A 19 -5.18 -19.72 -1.93
N PRO A 20 -5.57 -20.71 -1.10
CA PRO A 20 -5.36 -20.62 0.36
C PRO A 20 -3.89 -20.42 0.76
N GLN A 21 -2.96 -21.03 0.01
CA GLN A 21 -1.55 -20.89 0.29
C GLN A 21 -1.06 -19.48 -0.02
N MET A 22 -1.45 -18.93 -1.15
CA MET A 22 -1.11 -17.57 -1.53
C MET A 22 -1.76 -16.56 -0.58
N GLY A 23 -3.00 -16.81 -0.19
CA GLY A 23 -3.70 -15.97 0.79
C GLY A 23 -2.98 -15.93 2.13
N SER A 24 -2.49 -17.08 2.61
CA SER A 24 -1.72 -17.13 3.86
C SER A 24 -0.41 -16.36 3.75
N MET A 25 0.28 -16.48 2.63
CA MET A 25 1.51 -15.73 2.39
C MET A 25 1.24 -14.22 2.36
N LEU A 26 0.14 -13.82 1.74
CA LEU A 26 -0.27 -12.42 1.68
C LEU A 26 -0.51 -11.86 3.08
N LEU A 27 -1.25 -12.59 3.91
CA LEU A 27 -1.54 -12.14 5.27
C LEU A 27 -0.25 -12.03 6.11
N ARG A 28 0.70 -12.93 5.93
CA ARG A 28 1.98 -12.84 6.61
C ARG A 28 2.80 -11.65 6.12
N HIS A 29 2.77 -11.40 4.83
CA HIS A 29 3.47 -10.25 4.25
C HIS A 29 2.92 -8.93 4.81
N LEU A 30 1.60 -8.84 4.96
CA LEU A 30 0.94 -7.64 5.48
C LEU A 30 0.91 -7.57 7.00
N SER A 31 1.49 -8.54 7.70
CA SER A 31 1.54 -8.47 9.17
C SER A 31 2.33 -7.25 9.63
N ALA A 32 1.93 -6.70 10.77
CA ALA A 32 2.61 -5.54 11.35
C ALA A 32 4.09 -5.82 11.59
N GLU A 33 4.43 -7.03 12.03
CA GLU A 33 5.79 -7.43 12.29
C GLU A 33 6.65 -7.43 11.02
N ASN A 34 6.16 -8.03 9.93
CA ASN A 34 6.88 -8.07 8.68
C ASN A 34 7.01 -6.68 8.06
N ALA A 35 5.95 -5.89 8.07
CA ALA A 35 5.96 -4.54 7.53
C ALA A 35 6.98 -3.68 8.29
N SER A 36 6.95 -3.74 9.62
CA SER A 36 7.90 -3.01 10.47
C SER A 36 9.33 -3.40 10.17
N GLY A 37 9.60 -4.68 9.94
CA GLY A 37 10.93 -5.16 9.56
C GLY A 37 11.42 -4.60 8.24
N GLN A 38 10.52 -4.15 7.37
CA GLN A 38 10.84 -3.51 6.10
C GLN A 38 10.71 -1.99 6.14
N GLY A 39 10.53 -1.41 7.32
CA GLY A 39 10.46 0.03 7.50
C GLY A 39 9.12 0.64 7.12
N VAL A 40 8.05 -0.14 7.11
CA VAL A 40 6.71 0.29 6.73
C VAL A 40 5.74 0.04 7.89
N THR A 41 4.91 1.03 8.19
CA THR A 41 3.82 0.89 9.15
C THR A 41 2.50 0.96 8.41
N ILE A 42 1.74 -0.13 8.40
CA ILE A 42 0.43 -0.17 7.76
C ILE A 42 -0.61 0.38 8.72
N GLN A 43 -1.26 1.48 8.36
CA GLN A 43 -2.30 2.09 9.18
C GLN A 43 -3.67 1.52 8.87
N ALA A 44 -3.93 1.19 7.62
CA ALA A 44 -5.21 0.63 7.19
C ALA A 44 -5.03 -0.12 5.88
N GLU A 45 -5.91 -1.08 5.66
CA GLU A 45 -5.96 -1.83 4.42
C GLU A 45 -7.41 -2.12 4.05
N ALA A 46 -7.68 -2.20 2.76
CA ALA A 46 -9.00 -2.62 2.27
C ALA A 46 -8.88 -3.13 0.85
N VAL A 47 -9.68 -4.14 0.55
CA VAL A 47 -9.85 -4.61 -0.83
C VAL A 47 -11.21 -4.12 -1.31
N VAL A 48 -11.23 -3.46 -2.46
CA VAL A 48 -12.49 -3.06 -3.08
C VAL A 48 -13.11 -4.31 -3.70
N ASN A 49 -14.31 -4.66 -3.22
CA ASN A 49 -14.99 -5.88 -3.65
C ASN A 49 -15.20 -5.89 -5.15
N ASP A 50 -14.98 -7.05 -5.77
CA ASP A 50 -15.15 -7.30 -7.20
C ASP A 50 -14.21 -6.51 -8.12
N ALA A 51 -13.41 -5.59 -7.57
CA ALA A 51 -12.46 -4.81 -8.37
C ALA A 51 -11.04 -5.38 -8.36
N HIS A 52 -10.78 -6.40 -7.52
CA HIS A 52 -9.45 -6.99 -7.33
C HIS A 52 -8.38 -5.93 -7.10
N THR A 53 -8.72 -4.93 -6.28
CA THR A 53 -7.86 -3.77 -5.99
C THR A 53 -7.67 -3.66 -4.49
N LEU A 54 -6.41 -3.70 -4.06
CA LEU A 54 -6.01 -3.54 -2.66
C LEU A 54 -5.50 -2.13 -2.45
N TYR A 55 -6.01 -1.47 -1.41
CA TYR A 55 -5.52 -0.16 -0.97
C TYR A 55 -4.87 -0.30 0.39
N LEU A 56 -3.68 0.27 0.54
CA LEU A 56 -2.97 0.36 1.82
C LEU A 56 -2.70 1.82 2.14
N ILE A 57 -2.93 2.21 3.38
CA ILE A 57 -2.46 3.50 3.90
C ILE A 57 -1.28 3.18 4.80
N VAL A 58 -0.10 3.69 4.44
CA VAL A 58 1.14 3.33 5.11
C VAL A 58 1.98 4.54 5.44
N GLU A 59 2.81 4.40 6.48
CA GLU A 59 3.86 5.36 6.80
C GLU A 59 5.22 4.72 6.56
N ALA A 60 6.15 5.47 6.00
CA ALA A 60 7.53 5.03 5.77
C ALA A 60 8.43 6.25 5.63
N ASP A 61 9.74 6.05 5.73
CA ASP A 61 10.72 7.13 5.57
C ASP A 61 10.81 7.62 4.15
N SER A 62 10.54 6.75 3.18
CA SER A 62 10.65 7.09 1.77
C SER A 62 9.70 6.27 0.93
N ARG A 63 9.40 6.76 -0.26
CA ARG A 63 8.62 6.03 -1.26
C ARG A 63 9.29 4.71 -1.64
N ASP A 64 10.63 4.70 -1.72
CA ASP A 64 11.38 3.49 -2.08
C ASP A 64 11.13 2.34 -1.11
N ARG A 65 10.96 2.64 0.18
CA ARG A 65 10.63 1.64 1.18
C ARG A 65 9.29 0.99 0.88
N VAL A 66 8.30 1.81 0.54
CA VAL A 66 6.96 1.30 0.22
C VAL A 66 6.99 0.50 -1.07
N GLU A 67 7.70 0.98 -2.09
CA GLU A 67 7.84 0.26 -3.36
C GLU A 67 8.51 -1.10 -3.15
N GLY A 68 9.55 -1.15 -2.32
CA GLY A 68 10.21 -2.41 -1.98
C GLY A 68 9.28 -3.38 -1.26
N PHE A 69 8.47 -2.86 -0.32
CA PHE A 69 7.48 -3.66 0.38
C PHE A 69 6.41 -4.22 -0.57
N MET A 70 6.05 -3.44 -1.58
CA MET A 70 5.02 -3.82 -2.56
C MET A 70 5.57 -4.65 -3.73
N ALA A 71 6.88 -4.86 -3.82
CA ALA A 71 7.48 -5.57 -4.96
C ALA A 71 6.86 -6.94 -5.25
N PRO A 72 6.53 -7.78 -4.26
CA PRO A 72 5.89 -9.07 -4.53
C PRO A 72 4.54 -8.92 -5.25
N PHE A 73 3.81 -7.85 -4.97
CA PHE A 73 2.52 -7.59 -5.62
C PHE A 73 2.68 -7.23 -7.09
N ALA A 74 3.80 -6.60 -7.45
CA ALA A 74 4.07 -6.22 -8.83
C ALA A 74 4.19 -7.42 -9.77
N GLN A 75 4.48 -8.60 -9.21
CA GLN A 75 4.56 -9.82 -9.99
C GLN A 75 3.19 -10.36 -10.39
N ALA A 76 2.16 -10.01 -9.63
CA ALA A 76 0.79 -10.48 -9.86
C ALA A 76 -0.08 -9.46 -10.59
N GLY A 77 0.33 -8.20 -10.63
CA GLY A 77 -0.46 -7.14 -11.22
C GLY A 77 0.27 -5.81 -11.19
N THR A 78 -0.48 -4.72 -11.10
CA THR A 78 0.08 -3.38 -11.05
C THR A 78 0.26 -2.92 -9.61
N VAL A 79 1.24 -2.04 -9.39
CA VAL A 79 1.46 -1.39 -8.10
C VAL A 79 1.70 0.09 -8.35
N GLU A 80 1.02 0.91 -7.57
CA GLU A 80 1.19 2.34 -7.59
C GLU A 80 1.38 2.83 -6.16
N VAL A 81 2.41 3.64 -5.93
CA VAL A 81 2.68 4.23 -4.62
C VAL A 81 2.55 5.74 -4.75
N LEU A 82 1.59 6.31 -4.02
CA LEU A 82 1.22 7.71 -4.13
C LEU A 82 1.56 8.44 -2.83
N PRO A 83 2.35 9.53 -2.89
CA PRO A 83 2.54 10.38 -1.71
C PRO A 83 1.19 10.94 -1.26
N ALA A 84 0.97 10.94 0.04
CA ALA A 84 -0.30 11.34 0.62
C ALA A 84 -0.10 12.22 1.84
N SER A 85 -1.17 12.91 2.24
CA SER A 85 -1.17 13.76 3.41
C SER A 85 -2.51 13.61 4.13
N SER A 86 -2.53 13.87 5.44
CA SER A 86 -3.79 13.96 6.16
C SER A 86 -4.57 15.19 5.73
N CYS A 87 -5.89 15.17 5.93
CA CYS A 87 -6.72 16.36 5.66
C CYS A 87 -6.25 17.56 6.47
N GLU A 88 -5.83 17.33 7.70
CA GLU A 88 -5.31 18.41 8.55
C GLU A 88 -4.09 19.07 7.92
N ALA A 89 -3.15 18.28 7.40
CA ALA A 89 -1.97 18.82 6.74
C ALA A 89 -2.33 19.56 5.45
N VAL A 90 -3.28 19.04 4.67
CA VAL A 90 -3.75 19.68 3.44
C VAL A 90 -4.39 21.02 3.73
N ILE A 91 -5.25 21.07 4.74
CA ILE A 91 -5.90 22.32 5.15
C ILE A 91 -4.87 23.32 5.66
N GLY A 92 -3.93 22.86 6.48
CA GLY A 92 -2.89 23.71 7.06
C GLY A 92 -1.99 24.37 6.03
N ARG A 93 -1.75 23.71 4.89
CA ARG A 93 -0.92 24.29 3.82
C ARG A 93 -1.72 25.01 2.74
N GLY A 94 -3.06 25.01 2.84
CA GLY A 94 -3.91 25.78 1.95
C GLY A 94 -4.32 25.12 0.65
N GLY A 95 -4.12 23.80 0.48
CA GLY A 95 -4.57 23.10 -0.72
C GLY A 95 -4.01 21.70 -0.87
N CYS A 96 -4.56 20.98 -1.84
CA CYS A 96 -4.19 19.59 -2.11
C CYS A 96 -2.83 19.45 -2.78
N ALA A 97 -2.34 20.48 -3.45
CA ALA A 97 -1.03 20.40 -4.10
C ALA A 97 0.08 20.31 -3.05
N SER A 98 1.03 19.40 -3.29
CA SER A 98 2.20 19.28 -2.43
C SER A 98 3.04 20.55 -2.53
N THR A 99 3.51 21.06 -1.39
CA THR A 99 4.45 22.18 -1.34
C THR A 99 5.89 21.71 -1.43
N ALA A 100 6.14 20.43 -1.32
CA ALA A 100 7.47 19.88 -1.51
C ALA A 100 7.84 19.95 -3.00
N ALA A 101 8.84 20.70 -3.30
CA ALA A 101 9.32 20.83 -4.67
C ALA A 101 10.04 19.56 -5.10
#